data_2a4bfc2a5fa315bc856dea61d9cfca82
#
_entry.id   2a4bfc2a5fa315bc856dea61d9cfca82
#
_cell.length_a   1.000
_cell.length_b   1.000
_cell.length_c   1.000
_cell.angle_alpha   90.00
_cell.angle_beta   90.00
_cell.angle_gamma   90.00
#
_symmetry.space_group_name_H-M   'P 1'
#
loop_
_entity.id
_entity.type
_entity.pdbx_description
1 polymer ?
#
loop_
_entity_poly.entity_id
_entity_poly.type
_entity_poly.pdbx_seq_one_letter_code
_entity_poly.pdbx_strand_id
1 'polypeptide(L)'
;MPSAHPYVAAVTDPEHVHLLADPPPPGAPAGQWWPPQVLLPAWLRANVDDFDLVHVHFGIESYRPSELEETVATLRALGRPLVYTVHDLENPQLVDQNDHHASVAVLAQGAAALIALTDTAAADVRVRTGRTPVVIAHPTLLGDAERPVGTAHEAVRIGVHLRDLRPNIDGVGTTATLVRAIADLRSQGARVEGVVRLNERVRDAEAAASIDLLARDADGVRVERGPRLDDDELATWLADLDACLLPYRHGTQSGWAELCHDLAVPVIGTRVGHMASQHPGDFHTFGVGDPISLARAIVHATDPAWSSPGTPRRAAEVARRREERTAERDAVRAAHLEVYRSVLVAEDAA
;
A
#
# COMPACT_ATOMS: atom_id res chain seq x y z
N MET A 1 2.78 12.77 9.41
CA MET A 1 1.78 13.43 8.57
C MET A 1 1.52 12.57 7.33
N PRO A 2 0.32 12.52 6.81
CA PRO A 2 -0.86 13.27 7.26
C PRO A 2 -1.56 12.60 8.45
N SER A 3 -2.07 13.39 9.39
CA SER A 3 -2.66 12.90 10.65
C SER A 3 -3.97 12.10 10.45
N ALA A 4 -4.74 12.45 9.43
CA ALA A 4 -6.02 11.79 9.12
C ALA A 4 -5.86 10.51 8.28
N HIS A 5 -4.65 10.10 7.91
CA HIS A 5 -4.44 8.89 7.11
C HIS A 5 -4.67 7.62 7.96
N PRO A 6 -5.43 6.60 7.48
CA PRO A 6 -5.70 5.39 8.25
C PRO A 6 -4.45 4.69 8.79
N TYR A 7 -3.36 4.66 8.01
CA TYR A 7 -2.08 4.13 8.45
C TYR A 7 -1.54 4.88 9.67
N VAL A 8 -1.55 6.23 9.64
CA VAL A 8 -1.05 7.06 10.75
C VAL A 8 -1.86 6.82 12.01
N ALA A 9 -3.19 6.77 11.91
CA ALA A 9 -4.07 6.42 13.02
C ALA A 9 -3.79 5.00 13.56
N ALA A 10 -3.48 4.04 12.68
CA ALA A 10 -3.21 2.66 13.08
C ALA A 10 -1.88 2.51 13.86
N VAL A 11 -0.83 3.27 13.50
CA VAL A 11 0.49 3.19 14.15
C VAL A 11 0.64 4.09 15.36
N THR A 12 -0.32 4.98 15.60
CA THR A 12 -0.27 5.94 16.71
C THR A 12 -0.96 5.39 17.95
N ASP A 13 -0.27 5.43 19.08
CA ASP A 13 -0.85 5.17 20.39
C ASP A 13 -1.53 6.45 20.91
N PRO A 14 -2.88 6.53 20.95
CA PRO A 14 -3.59 7.74 21.33
C PRO A 14 -3.48 8.10 22.82
N GLU A 15 -3.00 7.18 23.68
CA GLU A 15 -2.78 7.43 25.10
C GLU A 15 -1.46 8.19 25.35
N HIS A 16 -0.50 8.07 24.42
CA HIS A 16 0.85 8.61 24.58
C HIS A 16 1.25 9.63 23.51
N VAL A 17 0.54 9.69 22.40
CA VAL A 17 0.87 10.56 21.25
C VAL A 17 -0.33 11.39 20.85
N HIS A 18 -0.19 12.70 20.90
CA HIS A 18 -1.17 13.64 20.39
C HIS A 18 -0.84 13.99 18.92
N LEU A 19 -1.73 13.63 17.99
CA LEU A 19 -1.60 14.01 16.59
C LEU A 19 -2.17 15.40 16.36
N LEU A 20 -1.34 16.33 15.90
CA LEU A 20 -1.81 17.61 15.42
C LEU A 20 -2.51 17.45 14.08
N ALA A 21 -3.62 18.16 13.91
CA ALA A 21 -4.32 18.18 12.62
C ALA A 21 -3.47 18.86 11.54
N ASP A 22 -3.44 18.28 10.34
CA ASP A 22 -2.75 18.92 9.22
C ASP A 22 -3.50 20.19 8.80
N PRO A 23 -2.83 21.34 8.73
CA PRO A 23 -3.47 22.56 8.26
C PRO A 23 -3.79 22.45 6.76
N PRO A 24 -4.97 22.90 6.34
CA PRO A 24 -5.33 22.90 4.93
C PRO A 24 -4.45 23.91 4.16
N PRO A 25 -4.12 23.64 2.88
CA PRO A 25 -3.50 24.65 2.02
C PRO A 25 -4.36 25.92 1.90
N PRO A 26 -3.75 27.08 1.67
CA PRO A 26 -4.48 28.34 1.54
C PRO A 26 -5.61 28.24 0.49
N GLY A 27 -6.85 28.55 0.90
CA GLY A 27 -8.03 28.49 0.04
C GLY A 27 -8.62 27.09 -0.20
N ALA A 28 -8.04 26.05 0.40
CA ALA A 28 -8.56 24.70 0.30
C ALA A 28 -9.69 24.44 1.32
N PRO A 29 -10.62 23.50 1.04
CA PRO A 29 -11.62 23.05 1.99
C PRO A 29 -11.01 22.46 3.26
N ALA A 30 -11.76 22.51 4.37
CA ALA A 30 -11.36 21.81 5.60
C ALA A 30 -11.18 20.32 5.34
N GLY A 31 -10.12 19.73 5.93
CA GLY A 31 -9.77 18.32 5.75
C GLY A 31 -8.90 18.02 4.53
N GLN A 32 -8.66 18.98 3.64
CA GLN A 32 -7.66 18.83 2.60
C GLN A 32 -6.27 19.09 3.20
N TRP A 33 -5.40 18.10 3.18
CA TRP A 33 -4.05 18.16 3.75
C TRP A 33 -2.95 18.30 2.68
N TRP A 34 -3.23 17.96 1.44
CA TRP A 34 -2.24 17.97 0.36
C TRP A 34 -2.33 19.26 -0.48
N PRO A 35 -1.20 19.91 -0.82
CA PRO A 35 0.19 19.62 -0.36
C PRO A 35 0.38 19.91 1.14
N PRO A 36 1.23 19.09 1.84
CA PRO A 36 1.38 19.17 3.30
C PRO A 36 1.98 20.50 3.78
N GLN A 37 1.22 21.36 4.41
CA GLN A 37 1.69 22.66 4.90
C GLN A 37 2.69 22.55 6.06
N VAL A 38 2.64 21.45 6.81
CA VAL A 38 3.55 21.19 7.96
C VAL A 38 5.02 21.02 7.56
N LEU A 39 5.31 20.81 6.27
CA LEU A 39 6.70 20.75 5.78
C LEU A 39 7.26 22.12 5.37
N LEU A 40 6.45 23.18 5.40
CA LEU A 40 6.92 24.52 5.05
C LEU A 40 7.74 25.12 6.22
N PRO A 41 8.96 25.66 5.97
CA PRO A 41 9.78 26.31 7.00
C PRO A 41 9.06 27.41 7.78
N ALA A 42 8.19 28.16 7.12
CA ALA A 42 7.40 29.22 7.76
C ALA A 42 6.40 28.64 8.78
N TRP A 43 5.72 27.53 8.44
CA TRP A 43 4.80 26.87 9.36
C TRP A 43 5.54 26.28 10.56
N LEU A 44 6.67 25.59 10.33
CA LEU A 44 7.48 25.00 11.39
C LEU A 44 7.92 26.03 12.41
N ARG A 45 8.42 27.20 11.97
CA ARG A 45 8.84 28.29 12.84
C ARG A 45 7.68 28.91 13.63
N ALA A 46 6.51 29.02 13.00
CA ALA A 46 5.35 29.64 13.63
C ALA A 46 4.67 28.75 14.68
N ASN A 47 4.87 27.42 14.61
CA ASN A 47 4.19 26.44 15.47
C ASN A 47 5.19 25.58 16.27
N VAL A 48 6.42 26.02 16.45
CA VAL A 48 7.49 25.23 17.11
C VAL A 48 7.15 24.78 18.53
N ASP A 49 6.33 25.54 19.23
CA ASP A 49 5.91 25.24 20.60
C ASP A 49 4.73 24.26 20.68
N ASP A 50 4.13 23.92 19.52
CA ASP A 50 2.94 23.08 19.45
C ASP A 50 3.28 21.60 19.20
N PHE A 51 4.52 21.27 18.80
CA PHE A 51 4.92 19.90 18.49
C PHE A 51 6.34 19.55 19.00
N ASP A 52 6.53 18.28 19.33
CA ASP A 52 7.82 17.76 19.80
C ASP A 52 8.67 17.19 18.67
N LEU A 53 8.04 16.57 17.68
CA LEU A 53 8.69 15.96 16.51
C LEU A 53 7.80 16.03 15.27
N VAL A 54 8.41 15.86 14.09
CA VAL A 54 7.68 15.66 12.83
C VAL A 54 7.92 14.25 12.33
N HIS A 55 6.83 13.49 12.09
CA HIS A 55 6.93 12.19 11.44
C HIS A 55 6.34 12.26 10.04
N VAL A 56 7.18 12.03 9.03
CA VAL A 56 6.80 12.04 7.61
C VAL A 56 6.47 10.63 7.13
N HIS A 57 5.28 10.45 6.54
CA HIS A 57 4.84 9.21 5.91
C HIS A 57 4.59 9.38 4.40
N PHE A 58 3.84 10.42 4.01
CA PHE A 58 3.38 10.63 2.63
C PHE A 58 3.43 12.11 2.22
N GLY A 59 3.21 12.39 0.93
CA GLY A 59 3.02 13.74 0.41
C GLY A 59 4.31 14.48 0.03
N ILE A 60 5.46 13.81 0.07
CA ILE A 60 6.76 14.42 -0.25
C ILE A 60 6.90 14.78 -1.72
N GLU A 61 6.14 14.13 -2.60
CA GLU A 61 6.11 14.36 -4.04
C GLU A 61 5.57 15.73 -4.44
N SER A 62 4.99 16.46 -3.50
CA SER A 62 4.52 17.84 -3.73
C SER A 62 5.60 18.89 -3.57
N TYR A 63 6.80 18.48 -3.16
CA TYR A 63 7.96 19.35 -2.91
C TYR A 63 9.15 18.96 -3.79
N ARG A 64 9.94 19.95 -4.18
CA ARG A 64 11.25 19.71 -4.78
C ARG A 64 12.24 19.25 -3.69
N PRO A 65 13.28 18.48 -4.05
CA PRO A 65 14.31 18.06 -3.10
C PRO A 65 14.91 19.22 -2.29
N SER A 66 15.18 20.38 -2.94
CA SER A 66 15.72 21.57 -2.29
C SER A 66 14.77 22.18 -1.23
N GLU A 67 13.47 22.08 -1.43
CA GLU A 67 12.48 22.55 -0.43
C GLU A 67 12.46 21.64 0.78
N LEU A 68 12.64 20.33 0.59
CA LEU A 68 12.80 19.39 1.69
C LEU A 68 14.13 19.55 2.43
N GLU A 69 15.21 19.96 1.75
CA GLU A 69 16.48 20.36 2.40
C GLU A 69 16.27 21.54 3.35
N GLU A 70 15.50 22.56 2.91
CA GLU A 70 15.14 23.70 3.76
C GLU A 70 14.27 23.28 4.95
N THR A 71 13.34 22.34 4.76
CA THR A 71 12.53 21.75 5.82
C THR A 71 13.41 21.07 6.87
N VAL A 72 14.32 20.20 6.43
CA VAL A 72 15.26 19.48 7.31
C VAL A 72 16.17 20.46 8.08
N ALA A 73 16.72 21.46 7.36
CA ALA A 73 17.57 22.48 7.99
C ALA A 73 16.79 23.30 9.04
N THR A 74 15.52 23.60 8.76
CA THR A 74 14.65 24.33 9.69
C THR A 74 14.35 23.50 10.93
N LEU A 75 13.96 22.23 10.80
CA LEU A 75 13.71 21.34 11.93
C LEU A 75 14.94 21.22 12.83
N ARG A 76 16.12 21.03 12.23
CA ARG A 76 17.39 20.98 12.95
C ARG A 76 17.69 22.28 13.70
N ALA A 77 17.45 23.44 13.07
CA ALA A 77 17.66 24.74 13.72
C ALA A 77 16.68 25.02 14.89
N LEU A 78 15.51 24.40 14.84
CA LEU A 78 14.48 24.48 15.89
C LEU A 78 14.66 23.44 17.01
N GLY A 79 15.64 22.51 16.90
CA GLY A 79 15.78 21.40 17.81
C GLY A 79 14.55 20.47 17.80
N ARG A 80 13.98 20.21 16.63
CA ARG A 80 12.83 19.31 16.48
C ARG A 80 13.18 18.13 15.59
N PRO A 81 13.18 16.88 16.14
CA PRO A 81 13.58 15.71 15.39
C PRO A 81 12.60 15.38 14.26
N LEU A 82 13.18 14.91 13.16
CA LEU A 82 12.46 14.33 12.04
C LEU A 82 12.49 12.79 12.13
N VAL A 83 11.34 12.15 12.09
CA VAL A 83 11.20 10.71 11.85
C VAL A 83 10.66 10.52 10.45
N TYR A 84 11.19 9.57 9.69
CA TYR A 84 10.73 9.29 8.33
C TYR A 84 10.45 7.79 8.13
N THR A 85 9.20 7.44 7.82
CA THR A 85 8.85 6.10 7.35
C THR A 85 8.96 6.06 5.84
N VAL A 86 9.86 5.23 5.33
CA VAL A 86 10.09 5.05 3.90
C VAL A 86 9.03 4.09 3.34
N HIS A 87 7.87 4.63 2.97
CA HIS A 87 6.80 3.85 2.34
C HIS A 87 7.13 3.52 0.89
N ASP A 88 7.63 4.51 0.16
CA ASP A 88 7.87 4.40 -1.27
C ASP A 88 9.33 4.74 -1.61
N LEU A 89 10.10 3.73 -2.03
CA LEU A 89 11.37 3.92 -2.71
C LEU A 89 11.15 4.26 -4.19
N GLU A 90 10.02 3.80 -4.73
CA GLU A 90 9.52 4.12 -6.06
C GLU A 90 8.07 4.60 -5.93
N ASN A 91 7.80 5.87 -6.21
CA ASN A 91 6.47 6.45 -6.05
C ASN A 91 5.48 5.90 -7.10
N PRO A 92 4.37 5.30 -6.68
CA PRO A 92 3.40 4.68 -7.59
C PRO A 92 2.65 5.68 -8.49
N GLN A 93 2.70 6.97 -8.19
CA GLN A 93 2.02 8.03 -8.94
C GLN A 93 2.88 8.64 -10.05
N LEU A 94 4.19 8.35 -10.06
CA LEU A 94 5.16 8.98 -10.94
C LEU A 94 5.72 8.00 -11.97
N VAL A 95 5.98 8.50 -13.19
CA VAL A 95 6.73 7.79 -14.22
C VAL A 95 8.23 8.07 -14.04
N ASP A 96 8.61 9.35 -13.93
CA ASP A 96 9.96 9.76 -13.61
C ASP A 96 10.15 9.78 -12.09
N GLN A 97 11.16 9.05 -11.61
CA GLN A 97 11.45 8.85 -10.20
C GLN A 97 12.62 9.71 -9.69
N ASN A 98 13.28 10.51 -10.55
CA ASN A 98 14.52 11.20 -10.19
C ASN A 98 14.36 12.15 -9.00
N ASP A 99 13.35 13.03 -9.04
CA ASP A 99 13.09 13.96 -7.93
C ASP A 99 12.62 13.22 -6.68
N HIS A 100 11.85 12.13 -6.85
CA HIS A 100 11.41 11.30 -5.72
C HIS A 100 12.60 10.63 -5.03
N HIS A 101 13.53 10.05 -5.79
CA HIS A 101 14.75 9.45 -5.22
C HIS A 101 15.60 10.48 -4.48
N ALA A 102 15.75 11.69 -5.03
CA ALA A 102 16.46 12.78 -4.37
C ALA A 102 15.75 13.21 -3.08
N SER A 103 14.42 13.33 -3.08
CA SER A 103 13.60 13.67 -1.91
C SER A 103 13.72 12.61 -0.80
N VAL A 104 13.66 11.33 -1.16
CA VAL A 104 13.89 10.21 -0.22
C VAL A 104 15.28 10.30 0.39
N ALA A 105 16.31 10.58 -0.40
CA ALA A 105 17.68 10.71 0.10
C ALA A 105 17.82 11.90 1.07
N VAL A 106 17.24 13.05 0.76
CA VAL A 106 17.24 14.26 1.62
C VAL A 106 16.61 13.93 2.99
N LEU A 107 15.39 13.38 2.97
CA LEU A 107 14.69 13.04 4.22
C LEU A 107 15.43 11.94 5.00
N ALA A 108 15.95 10.93 4.31
CA ALA A 108 16.70 9.86 4.97
C ALA A 108 17.96 10.38 5.66
N GLN A 109 18.69 11.32 5.04
CA GLN A 109 19.88 11.95 5.65
C GLN A 109 19.53 12.92 6.77
N GLY A 110 18.38 13.57 6.68
CA GLY A 110 17.89 14.54 7.65
C GLY A 110 17.22 13.95 8.88
N ALA A 111 16.67 12.75 8.77
CA ALA A 111 15.89 12.14 9.82
C ALA A 111 16.76 11.67 11.01
N ALA A 112 16.28 11.90 12.23
CA ALA A 112 16.84 11.33 13.46
C ALA A 112 16.65 9.82 13.49
N ALA A 113 15.48 9.33 13.04
CA ALA A 113 15.20 7.90 12.86
C ALA A 113 14.52 7.62 11.53
N LEU A 114 14.84 6.43 10.96
CA LEU A 114 14.19 5.89 9.76
C LEU A 114 13.41 4.64 10.12
N ILE A 115 12.25 4.47 9.50
CA ILE A 115 11.43 3.27 9.60
C ILE A 115 11.23 2.68 8.22
N ALA A 116 11.33 1.36 8.10
CA ALA A 116 10.96 0.58 6.92
C ALA A 116 9.99 -0.52 7.34
N LEU A 117 9.15 -0.99 6.42
CA LEU A 117 8.03 -1.90 6.77
C LEU A 117 8.39 -3.39 6.63
N THR A 118 9.53 -3.70 6.00
CA THR A 118 10.05 -5.07 5.86
C THR A 118 11.56 -5.08 5.90
N ASP A 119 12.17 -6.21 6.26
CA ASP A 119 13.64 -6.38 6.28
C ASP A 119 14.26 -6.15 4.89
N THR A 120 13.57 -6.59 3.83
CA THR A 120 14.06 -6.41 2.46
C THR A 120 14.00 -4.95 2.02
N ALA A 121 12.96 -4.19 2.42
CA ALA A 121 12.90 -2.75 2.19
C ALA A 121 13.98 -2.01 3.01
N ALA A 122 14.22 -2.42 4.26
CA ALA A 122 15.27 -1.86 5.10
C ALA A 122 16.65 -2.04 4.49
N ALA A 123 16.92 -3.23 3.92
CA ALA A 123 18.18 -3.50 3.22
C ALA A 123 18.37 -2.60 1.98
N ASP A 124 17.29 -2.37 1.20
CA ASP A 124 17.34 -1.49 0.03
C ASP A 124 17.51 -0.02 0.44
N VAL A 125 16.79 0.46 1.47
CA VAL A 125 17.01 1.79 2.07
C VAL A 125 18.48 1.96 2.47
N ARG A 126 19.06 0.97 3.13
CA ARG A 126 20.48 1.02 3.55
C ARG A 126 21.42 1.12 2.35
N VAL A 127 21.17 0.38 1.28
CA VAL A 127 21.98 0.43 0.05
C VAL A 127 21.88 1.81 -0.61
N ARG A 128 20.68 2.37 -0.71
CA ARG A 128 20.45 3.66 -1.41
C ARG A 128 20.89 4.88 -0.58
N THR A 129 20.77 4.82 0.74
CA THR A 129 20.97 6.00 1.59
C THR A 129 22.16 5.90 2.55
N GLY A 130 22.75 4.72 2.72
CA GLY A 130 23.77 4.47 3.73
C GLY A 130 23.24 4.41 5.19
N ARG A 131 21.93 4.64 5.39
CA ARG A 131 21.28 4.67 6.70
C ARG A 131 20.52 3.37 6.95
N THR A 132 20.55 2.89 8.19
CA THR A 132 19.84 1.67 8.60
C THR A 132 18.52 2.04 9.28
N PRO A 133 17.36 1.71 8.69
CA PRO A 133 16.07 1.94 9.34
C PRO A 133 15.77 0.90 10.40
N VAL A 134 14.90 1.26 11.34
CA VAL A 134 14.18 0.30 12.20
C VAL A 134 13.11 -0.38 11.35
N VAL A 135 12.95 -1.69 11.48
CA VAL A 135 11.87 -2.41 10.80
C VAL A 135 10.66 -2.47 11.73
N ILE A 136 9.55 -1.89 11.28
CA ILE A 136 8.26 -1.96 11.97
C ILE A 136 7.22 -2.34 10.92
N ALA A 137 6.56 -3.49 11.13
CA ALA A 137 5.61 -4.04 10.16
C ALA A 137 4.43 -3.08 9.86
N HIS A 138 3.84 -3.25 8.69
CA HIS A 138 2.63 -2.52 8.33
C HIS A 138 1.44 -3.03 9.16
N PRO A 139 0.73 -2.18 9.92
CA PRO A 139 -0.43 -2.61 10.72
C PRO A 139 -1.63 -2.96 9.84
N THR A 140 -2.61 -3.65 10.42
CA THR A 140 -3.93 -3.76 9.80
C THR A 140 -4.56 -2.36 9.64
N LEU A 141 -5.24 -2.15 8.50
CA LEU A 141 -6.02 -0.93 8.25
C LEU A 141 -7.52 -1.12 8.53
N LEU A 142 -7.97 -2.36 8.72
CA LEU A 142 -9.39 -2.68 8.97
C LEU A 142 -9.86 -2.42 10.42
N GLY A 143 -8.95 -2.06 11.31
CA GLY A 143 -9.28 -1.85 12.71
C GLY A 143 -9.89 -3.11 13.37
N ASP A 144 -10.87 -2.91 14.26
CA ASP A 144 -11.53 -3.99 15.02
C ASP A 144 -12.87 -4.41 14.39
N ALA A 145 -13.26 -3.83 13.25
CA ALA A 145 -14.49 -4.15 12.55
C ALA A 145 -14.56 -5.63 12.15
N GLU A 146 -15.78 -6.16 12.07
CA GLU A 146 -16.00 -7.49 11.52
C GLU A 146 -15.59 -7.51 10.04
N ARG A 147 -14.90 -8.59 9.65
CA ARG A 147 -14.33 -8.70 8.29
C ARG A 147 -15.25 -9.55 7.42
N PRO A 148 -15.51 -9.13 6.16
CA PRO A 148 -16.28 -9.93 5.23
C PRO A 148 -15.52 -11.23 4.89
N VAL A 149 -16.27 -12.30 4.68
CA VAL A 149 -15.73 -13.63 4.28
C VAL A 149 -16.10 -14.01 2.85
N GLY A 150 -16.80 -13.11 2.15
CA GLY A 150 -17.28 -13.30 0.79
C GLY A 150 -18.46 -14.27 0.66
N THR A 151 -18.87 -14.50 -0.56
CA THR A 151 -19.99 -15.36 -0.94
C THR A 151 -19.48 -16.55 -1.74
N ALA A 152 -19.98 -17.76 -1.45
CA ALA A 152 -19.60 -18.95 -2.20
C ALA A 152 -20.06 -18.87 -3.67
N HIS A 153 -19.21 -19.28 -4.58
CA HIS A 153 -19.48 -19.33 -6.02
C HIS A 153 -18.91 -20.62 -6.66
N GLU A 154 -19.39 -20.96 -7.86
CA GLU A 154 -19.03 -22.23 -8.50
C GLU A 154 -17.67 -22.19 -9.21
N ALA A 155 -17.26 -21.02 -9.70
CA ALA A 155 -16.01 -20.84 -10.42
C ALA A 155 -14.98 -20.15 -9.56
N VAL A 156 -13.72 -20.55 -9.63
CA VAL A 156 -12.59 -19.83 -9.03
C VAL A 156 -12.52 -18.43 -9.62
N ARG A 157 -12.58 -17.41 -8.77
CA ARG A 157 -12.64 -16.00 -9.18
C ARG A 157 -11.33 -15.28 -8.92
N ILE A 158 -10.66 -14.85 -10.00
CA ILE A 158 -9.43 -14.08 -9.97
C ILE A 158 -9.74 -12.62 -10.26
N GLY A 159 -9.58 -11.75 -9.28
CA GLY A 159 -9.88 -10.32 -9.44
C GLY A 159 -8.64 -9.47 -9.61
N VAL A 160 -8.71 -8.46 -10.48
CA VAL A 160 -7.73 -7.38 -10.59
C VAL A 160 -8.45 -6.04 -10.56
N HIS A 161 -8.09 -5.18 -9.60
CA HIS A 161 -8.65 -3.84 -9.55
C HIS A 161 -7.62 -2.83 -10.06
N LEU A 162 -7.85 -2.32 -11.25
CA LEU A 162 -6.95 -1.42 -11.97
C LEU A 162 -7.12 0.06 -11.55
N ARG A 163 -8.09 0.33 -10.65
CA ARG A 163 -8.38 1.69 -10.14
C ARG A 163 -8.62 2.69 -11.28
N ASP A 164 -7.85 3.78 -11.26
CA ASP A 164 -7.84 4.86 -12.24
C ASP A 164 -6.70 4.73 -13.27
N LEU A 165 -6.08 3.56 -13.38
CA LEU A 165 -4.93 3.30 -14.28
C LEU A 165 -3.73 4.24 -14.00
N ARG A 166 -3.38 4.38 -12.73
CA ARG A 166 -2.19 5.18 -12.36
C ARG A 166 -0.89 4.58 -12.92
N PRO A 167 0.19 5.36 -13.01
CA PRO A 167 1.42 4.98 -13.75
C PRO A 167 2.03 3.64 -13.39
N ASN A 168 1.97 3.22 -12.11
CA ASN A 168 2.53 1.95 -11.70
C ASN A 168 1.68 0.72 -12.04
N ILE A 169 0.48 0.89 -12.60
CA ILE A 169 -0.43 -0.21 -12.94
C ILE A 169 -0.28 -0.60 -14.41
N ASP A 170 0.09 -1.84 -14.69
CA ASP A 170 0.05 -2.42 -16.02
C ASP A 170 -1.34 -3.01 -16.33
N GLY A 171 -2.30 -2.16 -16.67
CA GLY A 171 -3.67 -2.61 -16.90
C GLY A 171 -3.83 -3.43 -18.18
N VAL A 172 -3.29 -2.95 -19.29
CA VAL A 172 -3.45 -3.60 -20.62
C VAL A 172 -2.68 -4.92 -20.68
N GLY A 173 -1.39 -4.91 -20.32
CA GLY A 173 -0.57 -6.12 -20.35
C GLY A 173 -1.08 -7.20 -19.39
N THR A 174 -1.56 -6.80 -18.22
CA THR A 174 -2.14 -7.73 -17.24
C THR A 174 -3.46 -8.31 -17.71
N THR A 175 -4.36 -7.49 -18.28
CA THR A 175 -5.63 -8.00 -18.84
C THR A 175 -5.38 -8.97 -19.98
N ALA A 176 -4.47 -8.67 -20.91
CA ALA A 176 -4.11 -9.58 -22.00
C ALA A 176 -3.53 -10.91 -21.49
N THR A 177 -2.70 -10.84 -20.42
CA THR A 177 -2.13 -12.04 -19.78
C THR A 177 -3.21 -12.86 -19.08
N LEU A 178 -4.13 -12.20 -18.36
CA LEU A 178 -5.25 -12.84 -17.65
C LEU A 178 -6.19 -13.54 -18.62
N VAL A 179 -6.60 -12.88 -19.71
CA VAL A 179 -7.47 -13.47 -20.74
C VAL A 179 -6.88 -14.78 -21.27
N ARG A 180 -5.59 -14.80 -21.59
CA ARG A 180 -4.92 -16.00 -22.10
C ARG A 180 -4.80 -17.10 -21.04
N ALA A 181 -4.43 -16.74 -19.80
CA ALA A 181 -4.31 -17.70 -18.71
C ALA A 181 -5.65 -18.34 -18.35
N ILE A 182 -6.73 -17.55 -18.31
CA ILE A 182 -8.10 -18.04 -18.06
C ILE A 182 -8.55 -18.97 -19.20
N ALA A 183 -8.35 -18.58 -20.45
CA ALA A 183 -8.70 -19.41 -21.60
C ALA A 183 -7.95 -20.76 -21.57
N ASP A 184 -6.65 -20.77 -21.24
CA ASP A 184 -5.85 -21.99 -21.13
C ASP A 184 -6.37 -22.90 -20.00
N LEU A 185 -6.59 -22.38 -18.81
CA LEU A 185 -7.14 -23.15 -17.69
C LEU A 185 -8.53 -23.71 -17.99
N ARG A 186 -9.41 -22.93 -18.63
CA ARG A 186 -10.77 -23.39 -19.02
C ARG A 186 -10.71 -24.47 -20.09
N SER A 187 -9.77 -24.38 -21.04
CA SER A 187 -9.55 -25.41 -22.07
C SER A 187 -9.14 -26.76 -21.44
N GLN A 188 -8.54 -26.74 -20.26
CA GLN A 188 -8.17 -27.91 -19.47
C GLN A 188 -9.31 -28.38 -18.54
N GLY A 189 -10.48 -27.75 -18.60
CA GLY A 189 -11.67 -28.12 -17.82
C GLY A 189 -11.80 -27.40 -16.47
N ALA A 190 -10.94 -26.44 -16.14
CA ALA A 190 -11.04 -25.68 -14.92
C ALA A 190 -12.25 -24.71 -14.96
N ARG A 191 -12.99 -24.61 -13.84
CA ARG A 191 -14.01 -23.58 -13.64
C ARG A 191 -13.36 -22.35 -13.04
N VAL A 192 -12.89 -21.44 -13.88
CA VAL A 192 -12.19 -20.24 -13.46
C VAL A 192 -12.70 -19.03 -14.25
N GLU A 193 -12.82 -17.88 -13.58
CA GLU A 193 -13.19 -16.60 -14.16
C GLU A 193 -12.24 -15.47 -13.73
N GLY A 194 -12.05 -14.50 -14.61
CA GLY A 194 -11.32 -13.27 -14.36
C GLY A 194 -12.26 -12.07 -14.23
N VAL A 195 -12.05 -11.26 -13.22
CA VAL A 195 -12.79 -10.01 -12.98
C VAL A 195 -11.83 -8.84 -13.03
N VAL A 196 -11.97 -7.99 -14.03
CA VAL A 196 -11.18 -6.77 -14.19
C VAL A 196 -12.04 -5.59 -13.78
N ARG A 197 -11.71 -4.94 -12.66
CA ARG A 197 -12.44 -3.78 -12.18
C ARG A 197 -11.68 -2.48 -12.45
N LEU A 198 -12.38 -1.49 -12.99
CA LEU A 198 -11.93 -0.13 -13.22
C LEU A 198 -12.87 0.86 -12.55
N ASN A 199 -12.32 1.99 -12.09
CA ASN A 199 -13.15 3.13 -11.75
C ASN A 199 -13.81 3.71 -13.00
N GLU A 200 -14.96 4.36 -12.86
CA GLU A 200 -15.63 5.07 -13.97
C GLU A 200 -14.74 6.14 -14.59
N ARG A 201 -14.01 6.87 -13.72
CA ARG A 201 -13.03 7.86 -14.15
C ARG A 201 -11.63 7.26 -14.07
N VAL A 202 -10.95 7.23 -15.19
CA VAL A 202 -9.57 6.74 -15.34
C VAL A 202 -8.69 7.84 -15.91
N ARG A 203 -7.39 7.78 -15.62
CA ARG A 203 -6.39 8.73 -16.14
C ARG A 203 -6.05 8.44 -17.60
N ASP A 204 -6.11 7.17 -18.00
CA ASP A 204 -5.76 6.69 -19.33
C ASP A 204 -6.98 6.04 -19.99
N ALA A 205 -7.71 6.82 -20.78
CA ALA A 205 -8.90 6.38 -21.49
C ALA A 205 -8.58 5.41 -22.64
N GLU A 206 -7.39 5.54 -23.27
CA GLU A 206 -6.97 4.65 -24.34
C GLU A 206 -6.64 3.26 -23.81
N ALA A 207 -5.90 3.18 -22.71
CA ALA A 207 -5.67 1.93 -22.00
C ALA A 207 -6.98 1.28 -21.53
N ALA A 208 -7.93 2.07 -21.02
CA ALA A 208 -9.23 1.56 -20.62
C ALA A 208 -10.05 0.98 -21.80
N ALA A 209 -10.05 1.64 -22.96
CA ALA A 209 -10.67 1.12 -24.16
C ALA A 209 -10.01 -0.17 -24.68
N SER A 210 -8.68 -0.26 -24.57
CA SER A 210 -7.91 -1.46 -24.89
C SER A 210 -8.27 -2.63 -23.98
N ILE A 211 -8.46 -2.38 -22.68
CA ILE A 211 -8.90 -3.39 -21.71
C ILE A 211 -10.29 -3.91 -22.05
N ASP A 212 -11.25 -3.02 -22.36
CA ASP A 212 -12.59 -3.42 -22.79
C ASP A 212 -12.56 -4.27 -24.07
N LEU A 213 -11.70 -3.91 -25.01
CA LEU A 213 -11.55 -4.68 -26.26
C LEU A 213 -10.98 -6.08 -25.99
N LEU A 214 -9.97 -6.20 -25.15
CA LEU A 214 -9.34 -7.48 -24.79
C LEU A 214 -10.31 -8.45 -24.10
N ALA A 215 -11.21 -7.91 -23.28
CA ALA A 215 -12.16 -8.73 -22.51
C ALA A 215 -13.49 -8.98 -23.24
N ARG A 216 -13.82 -8.23 -24.31
CA ARG A 216 -15.14 -8.24 -24.96
C ARG A 216 -15.58 -9.63 -25.39
N ASP A 217 -14.70 -10.38 -26.05
CA ASP A 217 -14.97 -11.70 -26.59
C ASP A 217 -14.23 -12.81 -25.84
N ALA A 218 -13.66 -12.48 -24.67
CA ALA A 218 -12.90 -13.42 -23.86
C ALA A 218 -13.85 -14.25 -22.99
N ASP A 219 -13.92 -15.55 -23.27
CA ASP A 219 -14.70 -16.47 -22.45
C ASP A 219 -14.11 -16.57 -21.01
N GLY A 220 -14.95 -16.30 -20.02
CA GLY A 220 -14.58 -16.36 -18.62
C GLY A 220 -13.86 -15.12 -18.08
N VAL A 221 -13.78 -14.00 -18.83
CA VAL A 221 -13.26 -12.73 -18.31
C VAL A 221 -14.28 -11.62 -18.53
N ARG A 222 -14.54 -10.83 -17.47
CA ARG A 222 -15.44 -9.68 -17.55
C ARG A 222 -14.78 -8.42 -17.00
N VAL A 223 -15.20 -7.28 -17.54
CA VAL A 223 -14.82 -5.95 -17.04
C VAL A 223 -15.99 -5.37 -16.24
N GLU A 224 -15.70 -4.93 -15.02
CA GLU A 224 -16.62 -4.20 -14.17
C GLU A 224 -16.18 -2.73 -14.10
N ARG A 225 -17.13 -1.80 -14.31
CA ARG A 225 -16.93 -0.38 -14.13
C ARG A 225 -17.87 0.15 -13.08
N GLY A 226 -17.38 1.03 -12.23
CA GLY A 226 -18.19 1.64 -11.20
C GLY A 226 -17.47 2.80 -10.52
N PRO A 227 -18.14 3.46 -9.56
CA PRO A 227 -17.50 4.48 -8.75
C PRO A 227 -16.29 3.91 -8.00
N ARG A 228 -15.44 4.80 -7.48
CA ARG A 228 -14.39 4.38 -6.55
C ARG A 228 -15.05 3.73 -5.35
N LEU A 229 -14.62 2.52 -5.03
CA LEU A 229 -15.05 1.82 -3.83
C LEU A 229 -14.54 2.56 -2.59
N ASP A 230 -15.39 2.67 -1.57
CA ASP A 230 -14.95 2.98 -0.22
C ASP A 230 -14.24 1.79 0.42
N ASP A 231 -13.78 1.94 1.66
CA ASP A 231 -12.95 0.90 2.30
C ASP A 231 -13.77 -0.37 2.61
N ASP A 232 -15.04 -0.26 2.98
CA ASP A 232 -15.93 -1.39 3.26
C ASP A 232 -16.35 -2.11 1.97
N GLU A 233 -16.69 -1.35 0.93
CA GLU A 233 -17.00 -1.88 -0.40
C GLU A 233 -15.79 -2.61 -0.99
N LEU A 234 -14.58 -2.04 -0.80
CA LEU A 234 -13.33 -2.65 -1.26
C LEU A 234 -13.04 -3.96 -0.51
N ALA A 235 -13.19 -3.97 0.81
CA ALA A 235 -13.02 -5.17 1.62
C ALA A 235 -14.01 -6.27 1.20
N THR A 236 -15.27 -5.91 0.95
CA THR A 236 -16.30 -6.83 0.47
C THR A 236 -15.96 -7.38 -0.92
N TRP A 237 -15.55 -6.52 -1.86
CA TRP A 237 -15.16 -6.94 -3.20
C TRP A 237 -13.96 -7.90 -3.18
N LEU A 238 -12.95 -7.61 -2.36
CA LEU A 238 -11.79 -8.49 -2.20
C LEU A 238 -12.15 -9.83 -1.56
N ALA A 239 -13.01 -9.83 -0.53
CA ALA A 239 -13.43 -11.05 0.15
C ALA A 239 -14.18 -12.03 -0.77
N ASP A 240 -14.80 -11.55 -1.84
CA ASP A 240 -15.46 -12.35 -2.88
C ASP A 240 -14.49 -12.99 -3.89
N LEU A 241 -13.18 -12.78 -3.74
CA LEU A 241 -12.16 -13.35 -4.63
C LEU A 241 -11.51 -14.60 -4.04
N ASP A 242 -11.17 -15.57 -4.89
CA ASP A 242 -10.27 -16.66 -4.52
C ASP A 242 -8.81 -16.22 -4.52
N ALA A 243 -8.44 -15.28 -5.41
CA ALA A 243 -7.15 -14.60 -5.38
C ALA A 243 -7.23 -13.19 -5.99
N CYS A 244 -6.42 -12.28 -5.48
CA CYS A 244 -6.27 -10.91 -5.98
C CYS A 244 -5.00 -10.77 -6.81
N LEU A 245 -5.13 -10.23 -8.04
CA LEU A 245 -4.02 -9.96 -8.94
C LEU A 245 -3.53 -8.52 -8.77
N LEU A 246 -2.25 -8.32 -8.44
CA LEU A 246 -1.61 -7.00 -8.28
C LEU A 246 -0.64 -6.73 -9.44
N PRO A 247 -1.02 -5.88 -10.42
CA PRO A 247 -0.33 -5.72 -11.70
C PRO A 247 0.68 -4.57 -11.69
N TYR A 248 1.55 -4.48 -10.71
CA TYR A 248 2.44 -3.33 -10.56
C TYR A 248 3.68 -3.42 -11.45
N ARG A 249 4.04 -2.28 -12.07
CA ARG A 249 5.30 -2.09 -12.82
C ARG A 249 6.44 -1.66 -11.91
N HIS A 250 6.12 -0.87 -10.88
CA HIS A 250 7.03 -0.39 -9.85
C HIS A 250 6.25 -0.10 -8.56
N GLY A 251 6.98 0.09 -7.48
CA GLY A 251 6.46 0.35 -6.15
C GLY A 251 7.30 -0.33 -5.10
N THR A 252 7.11 0.00 -3.85
CA THR A 252 7.89 -0.57 -2.74
C THR A 252 7.09 -1.59 -1.96
N GLN A 253 5.92 -1.18 -1.51
CA GLN A 253 5.00 -1.99 -0.71
C GLN A 253 3.56 -1.77 -1.18
N SER A 254 2.63 -2.56 -0.64
CA SER A 254 1.24 -2.47 -1.04
C SER A 254 0.29 -2.61 0.14
N GLY A 255 -0.46 -1.55 0.46
CA GLY A 255 -1.57 -1.64 1.39
C GLY A 255 -2.67 -2.62 0.93
N TRP A 256 -2.72 -2.93 -0.38
CA TRP A 256 -3.61 -3.95 -0.89
C TRP A 256 -3.14 -5.37 -0.56
N ALA A 257 -1.84 -5.61 -0.53
CA ALA A 257 -1.30 -6.88 -0.05
C ALA A 257 -1.65 -7.11 1.42
N GLU A 258 -1.58 -6.05 2.24
CA GLU A 258 -2.01 -6.08 3.64
C GLU A 258 -3.51 -6.37 3.78
N LEU A 259 -4.34 -5.67 3.00
CA LEU A 259 -5.79 -5.85 3.03
C LEU A 259 -6.18 -7.27 2.56
N CYS A 260 -5.54 -7.78 1.51
CA CYS A 260 -5.73 -9.15 1.06
C CYS A 260 -5.33 -10.17 2.14
N HIS A 261 -4.19 -9.95 2.81
CA HIS A 261 -3.79 -10.78 3.94
C HIS A 261 -4.84 -10.76 5.05
N ASP A 262 -5.30 -9.58 5.46
CA ASP A 262 -6.32 -9.41 6.49
C ASP A 262 -7.63 -10.17 6.19
N LEU A 263 -7.96 -10.31 4.90
CA LEU A 263 -9.16 -11.00 4.40
C LEU A 263 -8.92 -12.46 4.00
N ALA A 264 -7.73 -12.99 4.26
CA ALA A 264 -7.30 -14.32 3.85
C ALA A 264 -7.41 -14.57 2.33
N VAL A 265 -7.20 -13.54 1.52
CA VAL A 265 -7.19 -13.59 0.05
C VAL A 265 -5.75 -13.71 -0.43
N PRO A 266 -5.35 -14.81 -1.09
CA PRO A 266 -4.03 -14.92 -1.68
C PRO A 266 -3.76 -13.82 -2.73
N VAL A 267 -2.52 -13.35 -2.79
CA VAL A 267 -2.09 -12.35 -3.76
C VAL A 267 -1.30 -13.02 -4.88
N ILE A 268 -1.63 -12.69 -6.12
CA ILE A 268 -0.82 -13.00 -7.29
C ILE A 268 -0.24 -11.67 -7.80
N GLY A 269 1.06 -11.48 -7.72
CA GLY A 269 1.67 -10.19 -8.04
C GLY A 269 2.92 -10.28 -8.90
N THR A 270 3.31 -9.15 -9.47
CA THR A 270 4.59 -9.02 -10.18
C THR A 270 5.77 -8.98 -9.20
N ARG A 271 6.97 -9.32 -9.69
CA ARG A 271 8.21 -9.28 -8.89
C ARG A 271 8.78 -7.88 -8.82
N VAL A 272 8.04 -6.95 -8.21
CA VAL A 272 8.50 -5.56 -8.03
C VAL A 272 8.50 -5.19 -6.55
N GLY A 273 9.45 -4.35 -6.15
CA GLY A 273 9.59 -3.89 -4.79
C GLY A 273 9.71 -5.01 -3.75
N HIS A 274 9.09 -4.77 -2.61
CA HIS A 274 9.18 -5.65 -1.43
C HIS A 274 7.82 -6.25 -1.03
N MET A 275 6.82 -6.20 -1.92
CA MET A 275 5.45 -6.68 -1.64
C MET A 275 5.39 -8.15 -1.26
N ALA A 276 6.19 -9.00 -1.95
CA ALA A 276 6.24 -10.42 -1.64
C ALA A 276 6.81 -10.73 -0.25
N SER A 277 7.56 -9.82 0.36
CA SER A 277 8.10 -9.99 1.71
C SER A 277 7.20 -9.47 2.82
N GLN A 278 6.08 -8.81 2.49
CA GLN A 278 5.08 -8.43 3.48
C GLN A 278 4.42 -9.69 4.08
N HIS A 279 3.90 -10.57 3.22
CA HIS A 279 3.28 -11.84 3.60
C HIS A 279 3.72 -12.96 2.65
N PRO A 280 4.92 -13.53 2.83
CA PRO A 280 5.51 -14.49 1.85
C PRO A 280 4.67 -15.74 1.62
N GLY A 281 3.91 -16.19 2.63
CA GLY A 281 3.02 -17.35 2.52
C GLY A 281 1.79 -17.15 1.65
N ASP A 282 1.39 -15.89 1.45
CA ASP A 282 0.18 -15.52 0.70
C ASP A 282 0.48 -14.95 -0.68
N PHE A 283 1.76 -14.78 -1.05
CA PHE A 283 2.17 -14.09 -2.26
C PHE A 283 2.73 -15.05 -3.31
N HIS A 284 2.06 -15.10 -4.45
CA HIS A 284 2.45 -15.88 -5.62
C HIS A 284 2.91 -14.95 -6.74
N THR A 285 3.96 -15.30 -7.47
CA THR A 285 4.52 -14.42 -8.49
C THR A 285 4.15 -14.83 -9.90
N PHE A 286 3.92 -13.83 -10.78
CA PHE A 286 3.77 -14.03 -12.20
C PHE A 286 4.54 -12.97 -13.01
N GLY A 287 4.71 -13.18 -14.32
CA GLY A 287 5.24 -12.22 -15.29
C GLY A 287 4.13 -11.66 -16.18
N VAL A 288 4.08 -10.33 -16.32
CA VAL A 288 3.21 -9.71 -17.35
C VAL A 288 3.69 -10.14 -18.73
N GLY A 289 2.76 -10.56 -19.60
CA GLY A 289 3.06 -11.16 -20.91
C GLY A 289 3.38 -12.65 -20.88
N ASP A 290 3.40 -13.28 -19.68
CA ASP A 290 3.60 -14.72 -19.49
C ASP A 290 2.36 -15.39 -18.91
N PRO A 291 1.38 -15.79 -19.75
CA PRO A 291 0.15 -16.42 -19.31
C PRO A 291 0.37 -17.79 -18.65
N ILE A 292 1.47 -18.48 -18.97
CA ILE A 292 1.78 -19.78 -18.35
C ILE A 292 2.18 -19.58 -16.90
N SER A 293 3.01 -18.56 -16.60
CA SER A 293 3.37 -18.23 -15.23
C SER A 293 2.15 -17.79 -14.42
N LEU A 294 1.24 -17.03 -15.02
CA LEU A 294 -0.01 -16.61 -14.36
C LEU A 294 -0.93 -17.82 -14.11
N ALA A 295 -1.13 -18.71 -15.07
CA ALA A 295 -1.94 -19.91 -14.89
C ALA A 295 -1.41 -20.79 -13.75
N ARG A 296 -0.08 -20.99 -13.66
CA ARG A 296 0.55 -21.69 -12.53
C ARG A 296 0.32 -20.99 -11.20
N ALA A 297 0.49 -19.66 -11.16
CA ALA A 297 0.26 -18.88 -9.94
C ALA A 297 -1.20 -18.97 -9.49
N ILE A 298 -2.18 -18.95 -10.43
CA ILE A 298 -3.60 -19.15 -10.12
C ILE A 298 -3.82 -20.53 -9.49
N VAL A 299 -3.30 -21.61 -10.10
CA VAL A 299 -3.45 -22.96 -9.55
C VAL A 299 -2.86 -23.07 -8.14
N HIS A 300 -1.68 -22.49 -7.89
CA HIS A 300 -1.06 -22.49 -6.57
C HIS A 300 -1.81 -21.65 -5.54
N ALA A 301 -2.28 -20.46 -5.93
CA ALA A 301 -3.00 -19.56 -5.05
C ALA A 301 -4.39 -20.10 -4.66
N THR A 302 -5.00 -20.91 -5.52
CA THR A 302 -6.36 -21.46 -5.34
C THR A 302 -6.36 -22.97 -5.11
N ASP A 303 -5.24 -23.53 -4.70
CA ASP A 303 -5.13 -24.94 -4.26
C ASP A 303 -6.22 -25.23 -3.21
N PRO A 304 -6.82 -26.45 -3.18
CA PRO A 304 -7.78 -26.84 -2.16
C PRO A 304 -7.29 -26.70 -0.69
N ALA A 305 -5.97 -26.55 -0.49
CA ALA A 305 -5.43 -26.15 0.80
C ALA A 305 -5.85 -24.75 1.25
N TRP A 306 -6.12 -23.85 0.31
CA TRP A 306 -6.65 -22.50 0.57
C TRP A 306 -8.18 -22.52 0.68
N SER A 307 -8.73 -21.53 1.37
CA SER A 307 -10.16 -21.42 1.61
C SER A 307 -10.82 -20.53 0.56
N SER A 308 -11.84 -21.05 -0.14
CA SER A 308 -12.68 -20.24 -1.03
C SER A 308 -13.63 -19.32 -0.27
N PRO A 309 -14.08 -18.20 -0.89
CA PRO A 309 -15.07 -17.28 -0.31
C PRO A 309 -16.33 -17.99 0.21
N GLY A 310 -16.92 -17.47 1.27
CA GLY A 310 -18.15 -17.99 1.87
C GLY A 310 -18.03 -19.35 2.56
N THR A 311 -16.83 -19.93 2.66
CA THR A 311 -16.63 -21.21 3.33
C THR A 311 -16.35 -21.06 4.83
N PRO A 312 -16.71 -22.04 5.68
CA PRO A 312 -16.35 -22.04 7.10
C PRO A 312 -14.83 -21.96 7.33
N ARG A 313 -14.04 -22.51 6.40
CA ARG A 313 -12.59 -22.48 6.48
C ARG A 313 -12.05 -21.05 6.26
N ARG A 314 -12.56 -20.31 5.26
CA ARG A 314 -12.23 -18.89 5.06
C ARG A 314 -12.62 -18.08 6.28
N ALA A 315 -13.81 -18.28 6.83
CA ALA A 315 -14.27 -17.58 8.03
C ALA A 315 -13.34 -17.81 9.23
N ALA A 316 -12.93 -19.07 9.46
CA ALA A 316 -11.99 -19.40 10.53
C ALA A 316 -10.61 -18.75 10.32
N GLU A 317 -10.10 -18.75 9.09
CA GLU A 317 -8.81 -18.14 8.77
C GLU A 317 -8.84 -16.60 8.92
N VAL A 318 -9.91 -15.94 8.47
CA VAL A 318 -10.14 -14.51 8.66
C VAL A 318 -10.19 -14.15 10.16
N ALA A 319 -10.89 -14.95 10.96
CA ALA A 319 -10.97 -14.74 12.41
C ALA A 319 -9.58 -14.86 13.06
N ARG A 320 -8.82 -15.92 12.73
CA ARG A 320 -7.46 -16.13 13.23
C ARG A 320 -6.54 -14.96 12.88
N ARG A 321 -6.54 -14.53 11.61
CA ARG A 321 -5.71 -13.37 11.16
C ARG A 321 -6.11 -12.08 11.84
N ARG A 322 -7.40 -11.88 12.08
CA ARG A 322 -7.89 -10.71 12.82
C ARG A 322 -7.28 -10.64 14.23
N GLU A 323 -7.24 -11.75 14.96
CA GLU A 323 -6.63 -11.80 16.29
C GLU A 323 -5.13 -11.50 16.23
N GLU A 324 -4.42 -12.13 15.31
CA GLU A 324 -2.97 -11.90 15.12
C GLU A 324 -2.66 -10.45 14.74
N ARG A 325 -3.40 -9.88 13.81
CA ARG A 325 -3.22 -8.50 13.34
C ARG A 325 -3.60 -7.46 14.41
N THR A 326 -4.53 -7.79 15.31
CA THR A 326 -4.83 -6.94 16.46
C THR A 326 -3.64 -6.89 17.43
N ALA A 327 -3.08 -8.04 17.76
CA ALA A 327 -1.88 -8.10 18.62
C ALA A 327 -0.65 -7.43 17.96
N GLU A 328 -0.49 -7.61 16.65
CA GLU A 328 0.60 -6.97 15.88
C GLU A 328 0.45 -5.43 15.88
N ARG A 329 -0.76 -4.91 15.74
CA ARG A 329 -1.02 -3.46 15.80
C ARG A 329 -0.54 -2.84 17.12
N ASP A 330 -0.78 -3.52 18.23
CA ASP A 330 -0.32 -3.02 19.54
C ASP A 330 1.21 -3.04 19.65
N ALA A 331 1.86 -4.07 19.11
CA ALA A 331 3.32 -4.14 19.01
C ALA A 331 3.89 -3.04 18.08
N VAL A 332 3.23 -2.76 16.97
CA VAL A 332 3.59 -1.67 16.03
C VAL A 332 3.50 -0.31 16.70
N ARG A 333 2.42 -0.04 17.46
CA ARG A 333 2.25 1.19 18.24
C ARG A 333 3.34 1.35 19.29
N ALA A 334 3.63 0.30 20.04
CA ALA A 334 4.69 0.31 21.04
C ALA A 334 6.07 0.59 20.41
N ALA A 335 6.37 -0.03 19.26
CA ALA A 335 7.62 0.20 18.55
C ALA A 335 7.76 1.64 18.02
N HIS A 336 6.70 2.23 17.49
CA HIS A 336 6.69 3.65 17.09
C HIS A 336 6.92 4.57 18.28
N LEU A 337 6.25 4.31 19.40
CA LEU A 337 6.43 5.09 20.63
C LEU A 337 7.88 5.01 21.16
N GLU A 338 8.51 3.84 21.06
CA GLU A 338 9.92 3.68 21.44
C GLU A 338 10.84 4.50 20.52
N VAL A 339 10.59 4.50 19.20
CA VAL A 339 11.32 5.37 18.26
C VAL A 339 11.15 6.83 18.64
N TYR A 340 9.94 7.30 18.90
CA TYR A 340 9.70 8.69 19.28
C TYR A 340 10.45 9.06 20.57
N ARG A 341 10.37 8.24 21.62
CA ARG A 341 11.10 8.47 22.86
C ARG A 341 12.61 8.51 22.66
N SER A 342 13.15 7.64 21.83
CA SER A 342 14.60 7.59 21.58
C SER A 342 15.13 8.85 20.90
N VAL A 343 14.39 9.44 19.97
CA VAL A 343 14.82 10.65 19.26
C VAL A 343 14.65 11.91 20.12
N LEU A 344 13.65 11.95 21.01
CA LEU A 344 13.45 13.07 21.93
C LEU A 344 14.53 13.11 23.03
N VAL A 345 14.88 11.97 23.62
CA VAL A 345 15.95 11.90 24.65
C VAL A 345 17.32 12.25 24.08
N ALA A 346 17.60 11.90 22.82
CA ALA A 346 18.87 12.20 22.18
C ALA A 346 19.10 13.70 21.97
N GLU A 347 18.04 14.50 21.78
CA GLU A 347 18.13 15.96 21.64
C GLU A 347 18.35 16.66 22.99
N ASP A 348 17.74 16.19 24.07
CA ASP A 348 17.95 16.75 25.41
C ASP A 348 19.41 16.58 25.91
N ALA A 349 20.17 15.69 25.28
CA ALA A 349 21.56 15.36 25.63
C ALA A 349 22.61 16.03 24.71
N ALA A 350 22.21 16.71 23.64
CA ALA A 350 23.08 17.35 22.65
C ALA A 350 23.17 18.87 22.83
#